data_5ed92986c87140d45ba409cb29a1c98e
#
_entry.id   5ed92986c87140d45ba409cb29a1c98e
#
_cell.length_a   1.000
_cell.length_b   1.000
_cell.length_c   1.000
_cell.angle_alpha   90.00
_cell.angle_beta   90.00
_cell.angle_gamma   90.00
#
_symmetry.space_group_name_H-M   'P 1'
#
loop_
_entity.id
_entity.type
_entity.pdbx_description
1 polymer ?
#
loop_
_entity_poly.entity_id
_entity_poly.type
_entity_poly.pdbx_seq_one_letter_code
_entity_poly.pdbx_strand_id
1 'polypeptide(L)'
;MKYKKLGNTDLDVSLICLGTMTWGQQNTEEEGHEQMDYAVDRGVNFFDTAELYSIPPKAETQGSTETIIGTWFKKNNNRDKIILATKVAGRSGMDWFRGGETRLDKKNIEAA
;
A
#
# COMPACT_ATOMS: atom_id res chain seq x y z
N MET A 1 9.75 16.54 -10.76
CA MET A 1 8.87 15.41 -11.07
C MET A 1 7.92 15.78 -12.19
N LYS A 2 7.62 14.84 -13.07
CA LYS A 2 6.58 15.00 -14.09
C LYS A 2 5.32 14.23 -13.67
N TYR A 3 4.15 14.75 -14.04
CA TYR A 3 2.86 14.14 -13.71
C TYR A 3 2.06 13.86 -14.98
N LYS A 4 1.13 12.93 -14.89
CA LYS A 4 0.17 12.63 -15.96
C LYS A 4 -1.17 12.18 -15.37
N LYS A 5 -2.22 12.24 -16.15
CA LYS A 5 -3.52 11.64 -15.76
C LYS A 5 -3.41 10.12 -15.65
N LEU A 6 -4.00 9.57 -14.61
CA LEU A 6 -4.14 8.14 -14.44
C LEU A 6 -5.31 7.65 -15.32
N GLY A 7 -4.97 7.19 -16.53
CA GLY A 7 -5.98 6.80 -17.51
C GLY A 7 -6.95 7.94 -17.82
N ASN A 8 -8.24 7.66 -17.77
CA ASN A 8 -9.32 8.62 -18.03
C ASN A 8 -9.89 9.25 -16.74
N THR A 9 -9.12 9.24 -15.66
CA THR A 9 -9.54 9.81 -14.37
C THR A 9 -9.07 11.26 -14.23
N ASP A 10 -9.56 11.95 -13.20
CA ASP A 10 -9.11 13.28 -12.83
C ASP A 10 -7.83 13.30 -11.99
N LEU A 11 -7.29 12.11 -11.68
CA LEU A 11 -6.11 11.97 -10.83
C LEU A 11 -4.83 12.30 -11.60
N ASP A 12 -4.07 13.27 -11.11
CA ASP A 12 -2.72 13.57 -11.59
C ASP A 12 -1.70 12.81 -10.75
N VAL A 13 -1.05 11.82 -11.35
CA VAL A 13 -0.07 10.98 -10.68
C VAL A 13 1.35 11.29 -11.15
N SER A 14 2.30 11.21 -10.24
CA SER A 14 3.73 11.27 -10.60
C SER A 14 4.07 10.11 -11.53
N LEU A 15 4.99 10.34 -12.47
CA LEU A 15 5.45 9.28 -13.39
C LEU A 15 6.15 8.13 -12.65
N ILE A 16 6.68 8.41 -11.46
CA ILE A 16 7.26 7.42 -10.57
C ILE A 16 6.22 7.07 -9.52
N CYS A 17 5.98 5.78 -9.32
CA CYS A 17 5.13 5.24 -8.26
C CYS A 17 6.02 4.56 -7.22
N LEU A 18 5.79 4.85 -5.94
CA LEU A 18 6.52 4.20 -4.86
C LEU A 18 5.89 2.85 -4.54
N GLY A 19 6.62 1.75 -4.78
CA GLY A 19 6.25 0.42 -4.32
C GLY A 19 6.61 0.24 -2.84
N THR A 20 5.83 -0.57 -2.11
CA THR A 20 5.91 -0.64 -0.64
C THR A 20 5.99 -2.05 -0.07
N MET A 21 6.06 -3.06 -0.91
CA MET A 21 5.83 -4.47 -0.53
C MET A 21 6.81 -5.08 0.48
N THR A 22 7.91 -4.40 0.79
CA THR A 22 8.95 -4.94 1.68
C THR A 22 8.86 -4.42 3.12
N TRP A 23 8.04 -3.39 3.35
CA TRP A 23 7.94 -2.75 4.67
C TRP A 23 7.14 -3.60 5.66
N GLY A 24 7.76 -3.88 6.80
CA GLY A 24 7.21 -4.73 7.85
C GLY A 24 7.86 -6.11 7.93
N GLN A 25 8.76 -6.44 7.00
CA GLN A 25 9.50 -7.70 7.01
C GLN A 25 10.97 -7.50 6.58
N GLN A 26 11.21 -7.07 5.34
CA GLN A 26 12.55 -6.80 4.83
C GLN A 26 13.05 -5.41 5.24
N ASN A 27 12.14 -4.49 5.48
CA ASN A 27 12.41 -3.15 6.00
C ASN A 27 11.59 -2.90 7.26
N THR A 28 12.12 -2.08 8.13
CA THR A 28 11.43 -1.61 9.35
C THR A 28 10.41 -0.52 9.03
N GLU A 29 9.55 -0.20 10.01
CA GLU A 29 8.64 0.95 9.92
C GLU A 29 9.41 2.26 9.72
N GLU A 30 10.52 2.46 10.44
CA GLU A 30 11.36 3.64 10.31
C GLU A 30 11.92 3.80 8.91
N GLU A 31 12.45 2.72 8.33
CA GLU A 31 12.96 2.72 6.95
C GLU A 31 11.83 3.00 5.94
N GLY A 32 10.64 2.47 6.15
CA GLY A 32 9.47 2.75 5.32
C GLY A 32 9.08 4.22 5.38
N HIS A 33 9.04 4.81 6.58
CA HIS A 33 8.77 6.24 6.79
C HIS A 33 9.80 7.12 6.09
N GLU A 34 11.10 6.79 6.23
CA GLU A 34 12.18 7.51 5.56
C GLU A 34 12.05 7.48 4.03
N GLN A 35 11.72 6.32 3.47
CA GLN A 35 11.49 6.17 2.03
C GLN A 35 10.29 7.01 1.54
N MET A 36 9.20 7.05 2.31
CA MET A 36 8.04 7.89 1.97
C MET A 36 8.36 9.38 2.06
N ASP A 37 9.06 9.79 3.11
CA ASP A 37 9.52 11.19 3.28
C ASP A 37 10.38 11.61 2.09
N TYR A 38 11.36 10.79 1.72
CA TYR A 38 12.23 11.04 0.57
C TYR A 38 11.45 11.12 -0.75
N ALA A 39 10.52 10.18 -0.97
CA ALA A 39 9.72 10.15 -2.19
C ALA A 39 8.86 11.42 -2.33
N VAL A 40 8.19 11.82 -1.25
CA VAL A 40 7.36 13.03 -1.25
C VAL A 40 8.19 14.29 -1.46
N ASP A 41 9.36 14.39 -0.83
CA ASP A 41 10.30 15.50 -1.04
C ASP A 41 10.70 15.64 -2.51
N ARG A 42 10.74 14.54 -3.25
CA ARG A 42 11.05 14.50 -4.69
C ARG A 42 9.82 14.61 -5.59
N GLY A 43 8.66 14.86 -5.03
CA GLY A 43 7.41 15.09 -5.76
C GLY A 43 6.62 13.84 -6.12
N VAL A 44 6.97 12.67 -5.58
CA VAL A 44 6.16 11.46 -5.75
C VAL A 44 4.88 11.59 -4.93
N ASN A 45 3.73 11.43 -5.58
CA ASN A 45 2.42 11.48 -4.94
C ASN A 45 1.60 10.19 -5.15
N PHE A 46 2.20 9.17 -5.72
CA PHE A 46 1.53 7.92 -6.07
C PHE A 46 2.26 6.74 -5.42
N PHE A 47 1.55 6.01 -4.56
CA PHE A 47 2.07 4.86 -3.84
C PHE A 47 1.26 3.62 -4.17
N ASP A 48 1.90 2.47 -4.26
CA ASP A 48 1.26 1.16 -4.48
C ASP A 48 1.48 0.26 -3.27
N THR A 49 0.40 -0.29 -2.76
CA THR A 49 0.37 -1.24 -1.65
C THR A 49 -0.59 -2.39 -1.93
N ALA A 50 -0.77 -3.30 -0.99
CA ALA A 50 -1.77 -4.35 -1.03
C ALA A 50 -2.09 -4.85 0.37
N GLU A 51 -3.30 -5.35 0.59
CA GLU A 51 -3.66 -5.97 1.89
C GLU A 51 -2.75 -7.14 2.24
N LEU A 52 -2.23 -7.83 1.22
CA LEU A 52 -1.31 -8.97 1.37
C LEU A 52 0.04 -8.58 1.98
N TYR A 53 0.53 -7.36 1.70
CA TYR A 53 1.90 -6.98 2.04
C TYR A 53 2.13 -6.91 3.55
N SER A 54 3.31 -7.33 3.99
CA SER A 54 4.60 -7.41 3.28
C SER A 54 4.82 -8.76 2.60
N ILE A 55 5.86 -8.79 1.72
CA ILE A 55 6.32 -9.96 0.99
C ILE A 55 7.64 -10.46 1.61
N PRO A 56 7.86 -11.80 1.72
CA PRO A 56 6.96 -12.90 1.33
C PRO A 56 5.74 -13.02 2.24
N PRO A 57 4.59 -13.56 1.71
CA PRO A 57 3.36 -13.65 2.50
C PRO A 57 3.50 -14.53 3.73
N LYS A 58 3.12 -13.99 4.89
CA LYS A 58 3.07 -14.70 6.18
C LYS A 58 1.87 -14.19 6.98
N ALA A 59 1.24 -15.08 7.74
CA ALA A 59 0.13 -14.68 8.61
C ALA A 59 0.56 -13.59 9.62
N GLU A 60 1.77 -13.67 10.14
CA GLU A 60 2.29 -12.77 11.17
C GLU A 60 2.57 -11.35 10.66
N THR A 61 2.87 -11.21 9.37
CA THR A 61 3.25 -9.92 8.76
C THR A 61 2.21 -9.37 7.78
N GLN A 62 1.15 -10.12 7.51
CA GLN A 62 0.09 -9.65 6.62
C GLN A 62 -0.53 -8.36 7.14
N GLY A 63 -0.65 -7.36 6.27
CA GLY A 63 -1.19 -6.05 6.61
C GLY A 63 -0.18 -5.09 7.24
N SER A 64 1.05 -5.53 7.54
CA SER A 64 2.07 -4.68 8.16
C SER A 64 2.45 -3.48 7.29
N THR A 65 2.54 -3.65 5.99
CA THR A 65 2.88 -2.56 5.07
C THR A 65 1.83 -1.45 5.11
N GLU A 66 0.55 -1.79 5.02
CA GLU A 66 -0.54 -0.80 5.10
C GLU A 66 -0.62 -0.15 6.48
N THR A 67 -0.31 -0.89 7.54
CA THR A 67 -0.20 -0.33 8.90
C THR A 67 0.90 0.72 8.97
N ILE A 68 2.07 0.45 8.41
CA ILE A 68 3.22 1.39 8.35
C ILE A 68 2.85 2.64 7.56
N ILE A 69 2.17 2.49 6.43
CA ILE A 69 1.67 3.63 5.64
C ILE A 69 0.66 4.44 6.47
N GLY A 70 -0.23 3.75 7.18
CA GLY A 70 -1.23 4.40 8.05
C GLY A 70 -0.60 5.23 9.16
N THR A 71 0.42 4.71 9.85
CA THR A 71 1.14 5.46 10.90
C THR A 71 1.89 6.66 10.32
N TRP A 72 2.44 6.52 9.12
CA TRP A 72 3.06 7.65 8.42
C TRP A 72 2.07 8.76 8.08
N PHE A 73 0.88 8.42 7.55
CA PHE A 73 -0.18 9.38 7.29
C PHE A 73 -0.62 10.11 8.56
N LYS A 74 -0.75 9.38 9.65
CA LYS A 74 -1.14 9.96 10.94
C LYS A 74 -0.10 10.95 11.45
N LYS A 75 1.18 10.62 11.32
CA LYS A 75 2.29 11.48 11.73
C LYS A 75 2.37 12.76 10.91
N ASN A 76 2.15 12.68 9.60
CA ASN A 76 2.35 13.78 8.67
C ASN A 76 1.07 14.55 8.31
N ASN A 77 -0.10 14.02 8.64
CA ASN A 77 -1.41 14.58 8.29
C ASN A 77 -1.52 14.97 6.80
N ASN A 78 -1.10 14.08 5.94
CA ASN A 78 -0.97 14.34 4.50
C ASN A 78 -1.68 13.30 3.62
N ARG A 79 -2.67 12.57 4.15
CA ARG A 79 -3.39 11.53 3.40
C ARG A 79 -4.02 12.06 2.12
N ASP A 80 -4.52 13.28 2.14
CA ASP A 80 -5.17 13.95 1.01
C ASP A 80 -4.21 14.32 -0.14
N LYS A 81 -2.91 14.31 0.12
CA LYS A 81 -1.87 14.65 -0.86
C LYS A 81 -1.33 13.43 -1.61
N ILE A 82 -1.67 12.24 -1.18
CA ILE A 82 -1.15 10.99 -1.73
C ILE A 82 -2.27 10.18 -2.37
N ILE A 83 -2.04 9.76 -3.59
CA ILE A 83 -2.86 8.79 -4.29
C ILE A 83 -2.33 7.41 -3.94
N LEU A 84 -3.12 6.66 -3.18
CA LEU A 84 -2.74 5.32 -2.71
C LEU A 84 -3.54 4.27 -3.45
N ALA A 85 -2.84 3.47 -4.25
CA ALA A 85 -3.42 2.29 -4.89
C ALA A 85 -3.23 1.09 -3.97
N THR A 86 -4.30 0.37 -3.66
CA THR A 86 -4.23 -0.89 -2.92
C THR A 86 -4.94 -2.02 -3.69
N LYS A 87 -4.79 -3.24 -3.20
CA LYS A 87 -5.30 -4.45 -3.88
C LYS A 87 -5.92 -5.39 -2.85
N VAL A 88 -7.02 -6.01 -3.22
CA VAL A 88 -7.61 -7.12 -2.45
C VAL A 88 -6.94 -8.42 -2.87
N ALA A 89 -6.60 -9.29 -1.92
CA ALA A 89 -5.94 -10.55 -2.21
C ALA A 89 -6.86 -11.48 -3.03
N GLY A 90 -6.35 -11.91 -4.18
CA GLY A 90 -7.02 -12.87 -5.03
C GLY A 90 -6.98 -14.30 -4.48
N ARG A 91 -7.63 -15.21 -5.16
CA ARG A 91 -7.68 -16.63 -4.76
C ARG A 91 -6.28 -17.20 -4.60
N SER A 92 -6.03 -17.80 -3.43
CA SER A 92 -4.74 -18.40 -3.09
C SER A 92 -4.91 -19.52 -2.07
N GLY A 93 -3.81 -20.22 -1.77
CA GLY A 93 -3.75 -21.21 -0.67
C GLY A 93 -3.58 -20.60 0.71
N MET A 94 -3.56 -19.27 0.83
CA MET A 94 -3.49 -18.58 2.12
C MET A 94 -4.84 -18.63 2.83
N ASP A 95 -4.86 -19.07 4.07
CA ASP A 95 -6.08 -19.36 4.83
C ASP A 95 -6.32 -18.44 6.04
N TRP A 96 -5.47 -17.44 6.24
CA TRP A 96 -5.54 -16.55 7.41
C TRP A 96 -6.28 -15.23 7.16
N PHE A 97 -6.65 -14.92 5.90
CA PHE A 97 -7.42 -13.72 5.60
C PHE A 97 -8.88 -13.93 6.01
N ARG A 98 -9.38 -13.06 6.87
CA ARG A 98 -10.82 -13.04 7.23
C ARG A 98 -11.39 -14.43 7.57
N GLY A 99 -10.55 -15.30 8.16
CA GLY A 99 -10.96 -16.62 8.61
C GLY A 99 -11.08 -17.70 7.53
N GLY A 100 -10.48 -17.53 6.37
CA GLY A 100 -10.54 -18.52 5.32
C GLY A 100 -9.75 -18.17 4.06
N GLU A 101 -10.07 -18.84 2.97
CA GLU A 101 -9.44 -18.58 1.67
C GLU A 101 -9.74 -17.19 1.13
N THR A 102 -8.75 -16.63 0.45
CA THR A 102 -8.91 -15.36 -0.26
C THR A 102 -9.74 -15.53 -1.53
N ARG A 103 -10.65 -14.60 -1.77
CA ARG A 103 -11.50 -14.55 -2.97
C ARG A 103 -11.78 -13.11 -3.37
N LEU A 104 -12.01 -12.89 -4.65
CA LEU A 104 -12.46 -11.60 -5.19
C LEU A 104 -13.98 -11.62 -5.36
N ASP A 105 -14.68 -11.82 -4.26
CA ASP A 105 -16.14 -11.70 -4.20
C ASP A 105 -16.55 -10.47 -3.38
N LYS A 106 -17.83 -10.12 -3.45
CA LYS A 106 -18.36 -8.94 -2.76
C LYS A 106 -18.00 -8.94 -1.27
N LYS A 107 -18.21 -10.07 -0.59
CA LYS A 107 -17.94 -10.19 0.85
C LYS A 107 -16.48 -9.89 1.20
N ASN A 108 -15.55 -10.46 0.45
CA ASN A 108 -14.12 -10.25 0.69
C ASN A 108 -13.67 -8.83 0.32
N ILE A 109 -14.19 -8.29 -0.78
CA ILE A 109 -13.84 -6.92 -1.22
C ILE A 109 -14.34 -5.87 -0.23
N GLU A 110 -15.55 -6.04 0.31
CA GLU A 110 -16.11 -5.11 1.30
C GLU A 110 -15.43 -5.22 2.68
N ALA A 111 -14.87 -6.38 3.00
CA ALA A 111 -14.23 -6.63 4.30
C ALA A 111 -12.71 -6.36 4.31
N ALA A 112 -12.11 -6.13 3.16
CA ALA A 112 -10.67 -5.90 3.02
C ALA A 112 -10.19 -4.53 3.49
#